data_47154fab94f4ce458aa91dd1b31396e8
#
_entry.id   47154fab94f4ce458aa91dd1b31396e8
#
_cell.length_a   1.000
_cell.length_b   1.000
_cell.length_c   1.000
_cell.angle_alpha   90.00
_cell.angle_beta   90.00
_cell.angle_gamma   90.00
#
_symmetry.space_group_name_H-M   'P 1'
#
loop_
_entity.id
_entity.type
_entity.pdbx_description
1 polymer ?
#
loop_
_entity_poly.entity_id
_entity_poly.type
_entity_poly.pdbx_seq_one_letter_code
_entity_poly.pdbx_strand_id
1 'polypeptide(L)'
;MAMTLSIRKLHDSLGAEILGVDLSTPLDPDTKSEIESAWKSFGVLVFRNQNLSDAEHVAFSRYFGELEVLPETDRTDVATPEIFVLSNVDSCGKILPVESEAVIFNSLTWSWHTDSCYRKIPSKGAILHGIEVVDGGGGETRFANLRQALEEMPSSLRGQIEGLKGQHSWSWMRSRVSLPPMSPEQEAQVPPVQHKLVRNHADGSQSLYISPIYMRQIVGWEEEETRPLVEELTEWATQDRFVYQHSWLQHDVVMWDNTWTMHMVLPYDTSSQRRIMHRTAVAGVEAVL
;
A
#
# COMPACT_ATOMS: atom_id res chain seq x y z
N MET A 1 -20.68 -18.96 -21.86
CA MET A 1 -21.04 -19.32 -20.47
C MET A 1 -20.45 -18.23 -19.61
N ALA A 2 -21.23 -17.58 -18.76
CA ALA A 2 -20.67 -16.65 -17.77
C ALA A 2 -19.69 -17.45 -16.89
N MET A 3 -18.43 -17.03 -16.82
CA MET A 3 -17.47 -17.61 -15.87
C MET A 3 -17.99 -17.25 -14.46
N THR A 4 -18.22 -18.25 -13.63
CA THR A 4 -18.64 -18.03 -12.25
C THR A 4 -17.40 -17.64 -11.47
N LEU A 5 -17.40 -16.43 -10.91
CA LEU A 5 -16.37 -15.97 -9.99
C LEU A 5 -16.28 -16.91 -8.79
N SER A 6 -15.08 -17.30 -8.41
CA SER A 6 -14.87 -18.05 -7.18
C SER A 6 -13.78 -17.42 -6.32
N ILE A 7 -13.95 -17.51 -5.01
CA ILE A 7 -13.08 -16.87 -4.01
C ILE A 7 -12.37 -17.97 -3.23
N ARG A 8 -11.04 -17.95 -3.24
CA ARG A 8 -10.20 -18.85 -2.48
C ARG A 8 -9.44 -18.08 -1.40
N LYS A 9 -9.76 -18.34 -0.14
CA LYS A 9 -9.05 -17.75 1.00
C LYS A 9 -7.58 -18.16 0.97
N LEU A 10 -6.67 -17.21 1.17
CA LEU A 10 -5.22 -17.42 1.13
C LEU A 10 -4.58 -17.47 2.52
N HIS A 11 -5.14 -16.74 3.49
CA HIS A 11 -4.66 -16.71 4.87
C HIS A 11 -5.84 -16.54 5.84
N ASP A 12 -5.67 -16.94 7.10
CA ASP A 12 -6.77 -16.90 8.10
C ASP A 12 -7.18 -15.49 8.47
N SER A 13 -6.27 -14.53 8.44
CA SER A 13 -6.49 -13.16 8.83
C SER A 13 -6.98 -12.27 7.66
N LEU A 14 -6.37 -12.38 6.49
CA LEU A 14 -6.67 -11.55 5.32
C LEU A 14 -6.15 -12.23 4.04
N GLY A 15 -6.62 -11.75 2.90
CA GLY A 15 -6.17 -12.21 1.58
C GLY A 15 -7.02 -13.30 0.99
N ALA A 16 -7.47 -13.09 -0.25
CA ALA A 16 -8.18 -14.06 -1.06
C ALA A 16 -7.75 -13.98 -2.52
N GLU A 17 -7.75 -15.10 -3.20
CA GLU A 17 -7.57 -15.19 -4.65
C GLU A 17 -8.93 -15.21 -5.33
N ILE A 18 -9.06 -14.40 -6.36
CA ILE A 18 -10.24 -14.31 -7.20
C ILE A 18 -9.97 -15.08 -8.50
N LEU A 19 -10.82 -16.05 -8.77
CA LEU A 19 -10.71 -16.95 -9.92
C LEU A 19 -11.89 -16.72 -10.87
N GLY A 20 -11.68 -17.00 -12.16
CA GLY A 20 -12.76 -16.95 -13.16
C GLY A 20 -13.08 -15.55 -13.68
N VAL A 21 -12.15 -14.59 -13.54
CA VAL A 21 -12.28 -13.24 -14.10
C VAL A 21 -11.07 -12.89 -14.95
N ASP A 22 -11.32 -12.18 -16.04
CA ASP A 22 -10.32 -11.57 -16.91
C ASP A 22 -10.43 -10.04 -16.77
N LEU A 23 -9.42 -9.41 -16.16
CA LEU A 23 -9.42 -7.99 -15.86
C LEU A 23 -9.16 -7.11 -17.10
N SER A 24 -8.76 -7.70 -18.23
CA SER A 24 -8.60 -6.99 -19.52
C SER A 24 -9.95 -6.65 -20.16
N THR A 25 -11.04 -7.27 -19.69
CA THR A 25 -12.39 -7.07 -20.20
C THR A 25 -13.26 -6.25 -19.27
N PRO A 26 -14.26 -5.51 -19.76
CA PRO A 26 -15.20 -4.81 -18.92
C PRO A 26 -15.93 -5.77 -17.97
N LEU A 27 -15.96 -5.40 -16.68
CA LEU A 27 -16.71 -6.16 -15.68
C LEU A 27 -18.22 -5.89 -15.81
N ASP A 28 -19.03 -6.93 -15.71
CA ASP A 28 -20.47 -6.76 -15.49
C ASP A 28 -20.74 -6.31 -14.05
N PRO A 29 -21.92 -5.71 -13.78
CA PRO A 29 -22.24 -5.16 -12.46
C PRO A 29 -22.21 -6.16 -11.31
N ASP A 30 -22.58 -7.43 -11.55
CA ASP A 30 -22.61 -8.46 -10.52
C ASP A 30 -21.19 -8.89 -10.15
N THR A 31 -20.34 -9.17 -11.14
CA THR A 31 -18.90 -9.47 -10.95
C THR A 31 -18.20 -8.32 -10.21
N LYS A 32 -18.44 -7.06 -10.61
CA LYS A 32 -17.90 -5.87 -9.92
C LYS A 32 -18.33 -5.85 -8.45
N SER A 33 -19.61 -6.07 -8.15
CA SER A 33 -20.14 -6.07 -6.79
C SER A 33 -19.56 -7.19 -5.93
N GLU A 34 -19.37 -8.38 -6.50
CA GLU A 34 -18.74 -9.51 -5.81
C GLU A 34 -17.27 -9.22 -5.47
N ILE A 35 -16.50 -8.62 -6.40
CA ILE A 35 -15.11 -8.19 -6.13
C ILE A 35 -15.07 -7.12 -5.04
N GLU A 36 -15.95 -6.11 -5.06
CA GLU A 36 -16.01 -5.09 -4.00
C GLU A 36 -16.33 -5.70 -2.63
N SER A 37 -17.24 -6.66 -2.59
CA SER A 37 -17.63 -7.36 -1.35
C SER A 37 -16.46 -8.20 -0.82
N ALA A 38 -15.76 -8.90 -1.71
CA ALA A 38 -14.56 -9.66 -1.38
C ALA A 38 -13.45 -8.74 -0.85
N TRP A 39 -13.22 -7.59 -1.52
CA TRP A 39 -12.20 -6.63 -1.10
C TRP A 39 -12.45 -6.10 0.31
N LYS A 40 -13.69 -5.71 0.63
CA LYS A 40 -14.09 -5.29 1.98
C LYS A 40 -13.89 -6.39 3.03
N SER A 41 -14.13 -7.64 2.66
CA SER A 41 -14.06 -8.78 3.58
C SER A 41 -12.64 -9.28 3.82
N PHE A 42 -11.82 -9.32 2.78
CA PHE A 42 -10.49 -9.93 2.82
C PHE A 42 -9.33 -8.93 2.83
N GLY A 43 -9.56 -7.66 2.51
CA GLY A 43 -8.56 -6.59 2.51
C GLY A 43 -7.52 -6.68 1.41
N VAL A 44 -7.13 -7.87 1.00
CA VAL A 44 -6.19 -8.11 -0.08
C VAL A 44 -6.79 -9.12 -1.05
N LEU A 45 -6.86 -8.75 -2.33
CA LEU A 45 -7.29 -9.65 -3.40
C LEU A 45 -6.15 -9.90 -4.38
N VAL A 46 -6.02 -11.15 -4.78
CA VAL A 46 -5.02 -11.61 -5.75
C VAL A 46 -5.74 -12.13 -7.00
N PHE A 47 -5.35 -11.62 -8.14
CA PHE A 47 -5.78 -12.07 -9.45
C PHE A 47 -4.56 -12.59 -10.20
N ARG A 48 -4.51 -13.88 -10.47
CA ARG A 48 -3.38 -14.52 -11.13
C ARG A 48 -3.48 -14.40 -12.65
N ASN A 49 -2.32 -14.36 -13.31
CA ASN A 49 -2.21 -14.45 -14.78
C ASN A 49 -3.05 -13.39 -15.53
N GLN A 50 -2.94 -12.14 -15.12
CA GLN A 50 -3.64 -10.99 -15.68
C GLN A 50 -2.67 -10.14 -16.51
N ASN A 51 -2.50 -10.49 -17.80
CA ASN A 51 -1.59 -9.74 -18.69
C ASN A 51 -2.29 -8.48 -19.22
N LEU A 52 -2.26 -7.42 -18.40
CA LEU A 52 -2.94 -6.15 -18.68
C LEU A 52 -1.99 -5.15 -19.36
N SER A 53 -2.52 -4.39 -20.32
CA SER A 53 -1.96 -3.08 -20.67
C SER A 53 -2.24 -2.06 -19.56
N ASP A 54 -1.50 -0.95 -19.54
CA ASP A 54 -1.73 0.14 -18.59
C ASP A 54 -3.14 0.73 -18.70
N ALA A 55 -3.68 0.81 -19.92
CA ALA A 55 -5.04 1.29 -20.14
C ALA A 55 -6.10 0.35 -19.52
N GLU A 56 -5.92 -0.96 -19.64
CA GLU A 56 -6.80 -1.97 -19.03
C GLU A 56 -6.66 -1.97 -17.49
N HIS A 57 -5.43 -1.83 -16.98
CA HIS A 57 -5.18 -1.69 -15.54
C HIS A 57 -5.90 -0.46 -14.97
N VAL A 58 -5.79 0.70 -15.63
CA VAL A 58 -6.51 1.93 -15.24
C VAL A 58 -8.02 1.74 -15.34
N ALA A 59 -8.52 1.13 -16.43
CA ALA A 59 -9.95 0.88 -16.62
C ALA A 59 -10.52 -0.02 -15.50
N PHE A 60 -9.81 -1.09 -15.15
CA PHE A 60 -10.18 -1.95 -14.01
C PHE A 60 -10.17 -1.17 -12.69
N SER A 61 -9.13 -0.39 -12.44
CA SER A 61 -8.99 0.35 -11.18
C SER A 61 -10.10 1.38 -10.96
N ARG A 62 -10.58 2.01 -12.03
CA ARG A 62 -11.67 3.00 -12.00
C ARG A 62 -13.04 2.45 -11.56
N TYR A 63 -13.24 1.13 -11.59
CA TYR A 63 -14.43 0.53 -11.01
C TYR A 63 -14.58 0.77 -9.50
N PHE A 64 -13.47 1.03 -8.80
CA PHE A 64 -13.42 1.14 -7.33
C PHE A 64 -13.33 2.57 -6.81
N GLY A 65 -13.21 3.55 -7.70
CA GLY A 65 -13.20 4.98 -7.39
C GLY A 65 -12.34 5.80 -8.35
N GLU A 66 -12.28 7.11 -8.09
CA GLU A 66 -11.35 7.98 -8.79
C GLU A 66 -9.91 7.58 -8.48
N LEU A 67 -9.01 7.79 -9.44
CA LEU A 67 -7.60 7.44 -9.27
C LEU A 67 -6.77 8.67 -8.91
N GLU A 68 -5.81 8.47 -8.02
CA GLU A 68 -4.82 9.49 -7.74
C GLU A 68 -3.87 9.64 -8.93
N VAL A 69 -3.55 10.88 -9.24
CA VAL A 69 -2.54 11.24 -10.24
C VAL A 69 -1.37 11.86 -9.51
N LEU A 70 -0.16 11.34 -9.74
CA LEU A 70 1.05 11.90 -9.16
C LEU A 70 1.40 13.24 -9.81
N PRO A 71 2.03 14.17 -9.07
CA PRO A 71 2.63 15.36 -9.65
C PRO A 71 3.58 15.02 -10.79
N GLU A 72 3.67 15.89 -11.81
CA GLU A 72 4.53 15.65 -12.99
C GLU A 72 6.01 15.35 -12.63
N THR A 73 6.50 15.96 -11.55
CA THR A 73 7.86 15.77 -11.04
C THR A 73 8.15 14.35 -10.55
N ASP A 74 7.12 13.60 -10.20
CA ASP A 74 7.25 12.28 -9.60
C ASP A 74 6.78 11.16 -10.55
N ARG A 75 6.46 11.51 -11.81
CA ARG A 75 6.00 10.55 -12.83
C ARG A 75 7.17 9.96 -13.59
N THR A 76 7.12 8.67 -13.78
CA THR A 76 8.05 7.93 -14.64
C THR A 76 7.53 7.75 -16.06
N ASP A 77 6.21 7.85 -16.28
CA ASP A 77 5.58 7.83 -17.59
C ASP A 77 4.48 8.90 -17.70
N VAL A 78 4.49 9.63 -18.81
CA VAL A 78 3.56 10.73 -19.09
C VAL A 78 2.30 10.23 -19.83
N ALA A 79 2.37 9.07 -20.47
CA ALA A 79 1.29 8.56 -21.32
C ALA A 79 0.06 8.13 -20.49
N THR A 80 0.27 7.59 -19.29
CA THR A 80 -0.80 7.13 -18.39
C THR A 80 -0.52 7.67 -16.98
N PRO A 81 -0.94 8.90 -16.68
CA PRO A 81 -0.56 9.60 -15.45
C PRO A 81 -1.11 8.98 -14.15
N GLU A 82 -2.03 8.04 -14.24
CA GLU A 82 -2.56 7.26 -13.12
C GLU A 82 -1.66 6.07 -12.75
N ILE A 83 -0.73 5.70 -13.63
CA ILE A 83 0.22 4.62 -13.37
C ILE A 83 1.47 5.18 -12.68
N PHE A 84 1.77 4.62 -11.53
CA PHE A 84 3.02 4.81 -10.83
C PHE A 84 3.91 3.58 -11.04
N VAL A 85 5.06 3.78 -11.72
CA VAL A 85 6.02 2.72 -12.02
C VAL A 85 7.00 2.56 -10.86
N LEU A 86 6.95 1.40 -10.20
CA LEU A 86 7.92 0.98 -9.18
C LEU A 86 8.93 0.04 -9.84
N SER A 87 10.08 0.58 -10.25
CA SER A 87 11.07 -0.17 -11.04
C SER A 87 12.49 0.14 -10.59
N ASN A 88 13.35 -0.90 -10.63
CA ASN A 88 14.80 -0.72 -10.57
C ASN A 88 15.44 -0.86 -11.97
N VAL A 89 14.64 -0.70 -13.03
CA VAL A 89 15.07 -0.84 -14.43
C VAL A 89 14.72 0.44 -15.19
N ASP A 90 15.63 0.95 -16.00
CA ASP A 90 15.42 2.14 -16.82
C ASP A 90 14.64 1.84 -18.11
N SER A 91 14.31 2.87 -18.87
CA SER A 91 13.57 2.77 -20.14
C SER A 91 14.29 1.98 -21.24
N CYS A 92 15.62 1.74 -21.10
CA CYS A 92 16.42 0.92 -21.99
C CYS A 92 16.51 -0.54 -21.53
N GLY A 93 15.84 -0.90 -20.44
CA GLY A 93 15.87 -2.24 -19.87
C GLY A 93 17.12 -2.57 -19.05
N LYS A 94 17.89 -1.55 -18.61
CA LYS A 94 19.08 -1.74 -17.82
C LYS A 94 18.77 -1.53 -16.32
N ILE A 95 19.34 -2.39 -15.45
CA ILE A 95 19.24 -2.21 -14.00
C ILE A 95 19.92 -0.89 -13.60
N LEU A 96 19.19 -0.10 -12.82
CA LEU A 96 19.64 1.17 -12.28
C LEU A 96 20.71 0.95 -11.18
N PRO A 97 21.68 1.87 -11.03
CA PRO A 97 22.60 1.85 -9.90
C PRO A 97 21.84 1.86 -8.56
N VAL A 98 22.36 1.14 -7.57
CA VAL A 98 21.73 1.05 -6.23
C VAL A 98 21.61 2.40 -5.53
N GLU A 99 22.49 3.35 -5.89
CA GLU A 99 22.52 4.72 -5.37
C GLU A 99 21.56 5.67 -6.11
N SER A 100 20.87 5.20 -7.15
CA SER A 100 19.92 6.05 -7.88
C SER A 100 18.72 6.40 -7.01
N GLU A 101 18.19 7.62 -7.19
CA GLU A 101 17.04 8.09 -6.41
C GLU A 101 15.84 7.15 -6.52
N ALA A 102 15.58 6.57 -7.70
CA ALA A 102 14.49 5.64 -7.91
C ALA A 102 14.66 4.35 -7.08
N VAL A 103 15.87 3.77 -7.01
CA VAL A 103 16.15 2.58 -6.21
C VAL A 103 16.06 2.89 -4.71
N ILE A 104 16.66 4.02 -4.27
CA ILE A 104 16.58 4.49 -2.89
C ILE A 104 15.09 4.71 -2.50
N PHE A 105 14.32 5.37 -3.35
CA PHE A 105 12.90 5.61 -3.12
C PHE A 105 12.11 4.30 -3.02
N ASN A 106 12.33 3.37 -3.94
CA ASN A 106 11.66 2.07 -3.91
C ASN A 106 12.02 1.26 -2.67
N SER A 107 13.26 1.38 -2.15
CA SER A 107 13.67 0.69 -0.92
C SER A 107 12.95 1.16 0.35
N LEU A 108 12.31 2.32 0.35
CA LEU A 108 11.43 2.76 1.43
C LEU A 108 10.27 1.79 1.65
N THR A 109 9.80 1.13 0.60
CA THR A 109 8.74 0.12 0.67
C THR A 109 9.16 -1.16 1.41
N TRP A 110 10.45 -1.34 1.74
CA TRP A 110 10.94 -2.44 2.57
C TRP A 110 10.62 -2.27 4.06
N SER A 111 10.05 -1.13 4.43
CA SER A 111 9.52 -0.89 5.76
C SER A 111 8.00 -0.89 5.74
N TRP A 112 7.38 -1.30 6.85
CA TRP A 112 5.93 -1.30 7.00
C TRP A 112 5.34 0.10 6.83
N HIS A 113 4.33 0.21 5.97
CA HIS A 113 3.67 1.49 5.68
C HIS A 113 2.23 1.31 5.19
N THR A 114 1.49 2.41 5.25
CA THR A 114 0.21 2.58 4.58
C THR A 114 0.39 3.66 3.52
N ASP A 115 -0.06 3.41 2.30
CA ASP A 115 0.06 4.37 1.20
C ASP A 115 -0.67 5.68 1.48
N SER A 116 -0.13 6.77 0.97
CA SER A 116 -0.74 8.12 1.00
C SER A 116 -1.14 8.63 2.39
N CYS A 117 -0.70 7.99 3.48
CA CYS A 117 -1.03 8.39 4.86
C CYS A 117 -0.53 9.79 5.23
N TYR A 118 0.38 10.37 4.44
CA TYR A 118 0.85 11.75 4.55
C TYR A 118 -0.11 12.76 3.91
N ARG A 119 -1.26 12.33 3.36
CA ARG A 119 -2.32 13.18 2.83
C ARG A 119 -3.45 13.33 3.83
N LYS A 120 -4.14 14.47 3.80
CA LYS A 120 -5.32 14.72 4.66
C LYS A 120 -6.42 13.68 4.45
N ILE A 121 -6.60 13.24 3.21
CA ILE A 121 -7.47 12.14 2.82
C ILE A 121 -6.54 11.09 2.18
N PRO A 122 -6.16 10.03 2.90
CA PRO A 122 -5.33 8.96 2.35
C PRO A 122 -6.06 8.16 1.27
N SER A 123 -5.32 7.50 0.39
CA SER A 123 -5.91 6.61 -0.61
C SER A 123 -6.73 5.49 0.04
N LYS A 124 -7.86 5.15 -0.60
CA LYS A 124 -8.71 4.03 -0.19
C LYS A 124 -7.98 2.70 -0.33
N GLY A 125 -7.23 2.54 -1.42
CA GLY A 125 -6.48 1.34 -1.70
C GLY A 125 -5.59 1.51 -2.91
N ALA A 126 -4.85 0.46 -3.23
CA ALA A 126 -4.02 0.44 -4.42
C ALA A 126 -4.14 -0.91 -5.16
N ILE A 127 -3.82 -0.88 -6.43
CA ILE A 127 -3.84 -2.05 -7.33
C ILE A 127 -2.48 -2.10 -8.01
N LEU A 128 -1.77 -3.20 -7.82
CA LEU A 128 -0.39 -3.40 -8.25
C LEU A 128 -0.31 -4.58 -9.22
N HIS A 129 0.21 -4.33 -10.41
CA HIS A 129 0.43 -5.33 -11.46
C HIS A 129 1.91 -5.68 -11.57
N GLY A 130 2.24 -6.95 -11.48
CA GLY A 130 3.60 -7.47 -11.61
C GLY A 130 4.00 -7.67 -13.07
N ILE A 131 4.67 -6.69 -13.65
CA ILE A 131 5.17 -6.76 -15.05
C ILE A 131 6.40 -7.67 -15.13
N GLU A 132 7.37 -7.43 -14.27
CA GLU A 132 8.56 -8.26 -14.09
C GLU A 132 8.79 -8.44 -12.59
N VAL A 133 8.89 -9.67 -12.14
CA VAL A 133 8.96 -9.99 -10.71
C VAL A 133 10.28 -10.66 -10.38
N VAL A 134 10.69 -10.54 -9.12
CA VAL A 134 11.94 -11.15 -8.64
C VAL A 134 11.84 -12.66 -8.70
N ASP A 135 12.84 -13.30 -9.28
CA ASP A 135 12.97 -14.76 -9.30
C ASP A 135 14.03 -15.21 -8.26
N GLY A 136 13.73 -16.25 -7.50
CA GLY A 136 14.68 -16.82 -6.54
C GLY A 136 14.62 -16.28 -5.10
N GLY A 137 13.57 -15.52 -4.75
CA GLY A 137 13.30 -15.07 -3.39
C GLY A 137 13.65 -13.59 -3.14
N GLY A 138 12.92 -12.97 -2.23
CA GLY A 138 12.86 -11.54 -2.05
C GLY A 138 11.83 -10.89 -2.97
N GLY A 139 11.46 -9.63 -2.69
CA GLY A 139 10.46 -8.91 -3.47
C GLY A 139 9.01 -9.31 -3.20
N GLU A 140 8.75 -10.29 -2.34
CA GLU A 140 7.40 -10.61 -1.84
C GLU A 140 6.80 -9.40 -1.14
N THR A 141 5.47 -9.28 -1.20
CA THR A 141 4.77 -8.23 -0.44
C THR A 141 4.05 -8.85 0.76
N ARG A 142 4.31 -8.32 1.94
CA ARG A 142 3.62 -8.70 3.19
C ARG A 142 2.53 -7.67 3.48
N PHE A 143 1.38 -8.15 3.91
CA PHE A 143 0.21 -7.34 4.28
C PHE A 143 -0.21 -7.68 5.71
N ALA A 144 -0.39 -6.68 6.55
CA ALA A 144 -0.84 -6.86 7.94
C ALA A 144 -2.30 -6.39 8.11
N ASN A 145 -3.10 -7.19 8.83
CA ASN A 145 -4.48 -6.89 9.18
C ASN A 145 -4.55 -6.01 10.43
N LEU A 146 -4.72 -4.72 10.24
CA LEU A 146 -4.79 -3.75 11.34
C LEU A 146 -6.14 -3.73 12.07
N ARG A 147 -7.22 -4.33 11.50
CA ARG A 147 -8.50 -4.55 12.21
C ARG A 147 -8.33 -5.62 13.26
N GLN A 148 -7.92 -6.82 12.86
CA GLN A 148 -7.72 -7.93 13.78
C GLN A 148 -6.62 -7.63 14.80
N ALA A 149 -5.52 -6.98 14.38
CA ALA A 149 -4.47 -6.55 15.30
C ALA A 149 -4.99 -5.61 16.39
N LEU A 150 -5.93 -4.71 16.07
CA LEU A 150 -6.55 -3.83 17.04
C LEU A 150 -7.57 -4.56 17.92
N GLU A 151 -8.38 -5.46 17.36
CA GLU A 151 -9.39 -6.25 18.07
C GLU A 151 -8.75 -7.14 19.14
N GLU A 152 -7.64 -7.80 18.80
CA GLU A 152 -6.92 -8.71 19.70
C GLU A 152 -5.86 -8.00 20.57
N MET A 153 -5.75 -6.66 20.48
CA MET A 153 -4.73 -5.89 21.20
C MET A 153 -4.91 -6.00 22.70
N PRO A 154 -3.82 -6.26 23.49
CA PRO A 154 -3.90 -6.22 24.94
C PRO A 154 -4.47 -4.90 25.45
N SER A 155 -5.36 -4.97 26.44
CA SER A 155 -6.04 -3.77 26.97
C SER A 155 -5.08 -2.69 27.49
N SER A 156 -3.91 -3.08 28.00
CA SER A 156 -2.86 -2.15 28.41
C SER A 156 -2.29 -1.34 27.25
N LEU A 157 -2.00 -1.99 26.11
CA LEU A 157 -1.51 -1.32 24.90
C LEU A 157 -2.62 -0.52 24.23
N ARG A 158 -3.84 -1.09 24.18
CA ARG A 158 -5.03 -0.41 23.64
C ARG A 158 -5.31 0.90 24.39
N GLY A 159 -5.22 0.90 25.74
CA GLY A 159 -5.42 2.07 26.56
C GLY A 159 -4.38 3.18 26.34
N GLN A 160 -3.15 2.81 25.93
CA GLN A 160 -2.11 3.81 25.64
C GLN A 160 -2.40 4.61 24.37
N ILE A 161 -3.10 4.04 23.39
CA ILE A 161 -3.32 4.68 22.08
C ILE A 161 -4.68 5.36 21.94
N GLU A 162 -5.57 5.19 22.91
CA GLU A 162 -6.91 5.76 22.87
C GLU A 162 -6.87 7.29 22.77
N GLY A 163 -7.50 7.84 21.74
CA GLY A 163 -7.54 9.29 21.50
C GLY A 163 -6.26 9.90 20.94
N LEU A 164 -5.15 9.16 20.86
CA LEU A 164 -3.91 9.67 20.30
C LEU A 164 -4.00 9.90 18.78
N LYS A 165 -3.21 10.88 18.33
CA LYS A 165 -3.02 11.19 16.90
C LYS A 165 -1.54 11.13 16.54
N GLY A 166 -1.24 10.48 15.43
CA GLY A 166 0.09 10.49 14.83
C GLY A 166 0.21 11.58 13.77
N GLN A 167 1.33 12.30 13.76
CA GLN A 167 1.69 13.23 12.70
C GLN A 167 2.47 12.48 11.62
N HIS A 168 1.94 12.48 10.40
CA HIS A 168 2.56 11.87 9.24
C HIS A 168 3.16 12.95 8.33
N SER A 169 4.40 12.73 7.86
CA SER A 169 5.15 13.72 7.10
C SER A 169 5.95 13.07 5.98
N TRP A 170 5.71 13.52 4.76
CA TRP A 170 6.50 13.14 3.59
C TRP A 170 7.92 13.69 3.65
N SER A 171 8.09 14.97 4.02
CA SER A 171 9.42 15.60 4.10
C SER A 171 10.29 14.96 5.18
N TRP A 172 9.70 14.62 6.34
CA TRP A 172 10.42 13.90 7.40
C TRP A 172 10.87 12.51 6.94
N MET A 173 10.00 11.74 6.26
CA MET A 173 10.39 10.44 5.71
C MET A 173 11.56 10.59 4.73
N ARG A 174 11.49 11.55 3.79
CA ARG A 174 12.59 11.81 2.83
C ARG A 174 13.89 12.19 3.51
N SER A 175 13.85 12.94 4.61
CA SER A 175 15.07 13.35 5.36
C SER A 175 15.81 12.18 6.02
N ARG A 176 15.17 11.01 6.12
CA ARG A 176 15.76 9.80 6.75
C ARG A 176 16.49 8.89 5.77
N VAL A 177 16.47 9.21 4.50
CA VAL A 177 17.13 8.46 3.43
C VAL A 177 17.96 9.41 2.57
N SER A 178 18.88 8.86 1.78
CA SER A 178 19.78 9.65 0.92
C SER A 178 19.09 10.18 -0.33
N LEU A 179 17.93 10.86 -0.15
CA LEU A 179 17.22 11.56 -1.21
C LEU A 179 17.50 13.08 -1.11
N PRO A 180 17.49 13.81 -2.22
CA PRO A 180 17.58 15.26 -2.20
C PRO A 180 16.51 15.89 -1.30
N PRO A 181 16.84 16.94 -0.53
CA PRO A 181 15.84 17.65 0.26
C PRO A 181 14.76 18.26 -0.65
N MET A 182 13.54 18.35 -0.15
CA MET A 182 12.46 19.03 -0.86
C MET A 182 12.68 20.54 -0.86
N SER A 183 12.23 21.21 -1.94
CA SER A 183 12.15 22.67 -1.91
C SER A 183 10.99 23.14 -0.99
N PRO A 184 11.03 24.38 -0.49
CA PRO A 184 9.93 24.95 0.29
C PRO A 184 8.58 24.87 -0.41
N GLU A 185 8.55 25.01 -1.74
CA GLU A 185 7.35 24.93 -2.56
C GLU A 185 6.82 23.48 -2.61
N GLN A 186 7.69 22.49 -2.70
CA GLN A 186 7.32 21.07 -2.65
C GLN A 186 6.79 20.70 -1.25
N GLU A 187 7.45 21.16 -0.18
CA GLU A 187 6.97 20.92 1.20
C GLU A 187 5.60 21.54 1.45
N ALA A 188 5.34 22.73 0.91
CA ALA A 188 4.04 23.40 1.02
C ALA A 188 2.90 22.63 0.32
N GLN A 189 3.20 21.81 -0.68
CA GLN A 189 2.20 20.97 -1.37
C GLN A 189 1.82 19.72 -0.56
N VAL A 190 2.69 19.23 0.31
CA VAL A 190 2.50 18.03 1.13
C VAL A 190 2.81 18.32 2.60
N PRO A 191 2.09 19.26 3.24
CA PRO A 191 2.33 19.60 4.65
C PRO A 191 2.05 18.38 5.53
N PRO A 192 2.70 18.28 6.71
CA PRO A 192 2.42 17.23 7.67
C PRO A 192 0.94 17.18 8.05
N VAL A 193 0.39 15.98 8.17
CA VAL A 193 -1.02 15.75 8.53
C VAL A 193 -1.14 14.92 9.81
N GLN A 194 -2.29 15.01 10.46
CA GLN A 194 -2.55 14.29 11.69
C GLN A 194 -3.70 13.31 11.49
N HIS A 195 -3.48 12.06 11.91
CA HIS A 195 -4.49 11.00 11.89
C HIS A 195 -4.61 10.34 13.25
N LYS A 196 -5.82 9.94 13.64
CA LYS A 196 -6.01 9.12 14.85
C LYS A 196 -5.29 7.77 14.70
N LEU A 197 -4.70 7.26 15.77
CA LEU A 197 -4.11 5.92 15.81
C LEU A 197 -5.17 4.81 15.74
N VAL A 198 -6.39 5.13 16.14
CA VAL A 198 -7.57 4.26 16.01
C VAL A 198 -8.52 4.88 15.01
N ARG A 199 -8.62 4.26 13.83
CA ARG A 199 -9.54 4.66 12.78
C ARG A 199 -10.91 4.01 12.99
N ASN A 200 -11.98 4.78 12.89
CA ASN A 200 -13.35 4.28 12.84
C ASN A 200 -13.77 4.10 11.39
N HIS A 201 -14.45 3.00 11.08
CA HIS A 201 -15.00 2.72 9.76
C HIS A 201 -16.52 2.92 9.75
N ALA A 202 -17.08 3.16 8.55
CA ALA A 202 -18.51 3.40 8.37
C ALA A 202 -19.40 2.18 8.78
N ASP A 203 -18.84 0.98 8.76
CA ASP A 203 -19.49 -0.26 9.22
C ASP A 203 -19.46 -0.44 10.74
N GLY A 204 -18.94 0.52 11.49
CA GLY A 204 -18.80 0.49 12.95
C GLY A 204 -17.56 -0.25 13.45
N SER A 205 -16.79 -0.90 12.59
CA SER A 205 -15.52 -1.53 12.97
C SER A 205 -14.42 -0.49 13.20
N GLN A 206 -13.34 -0.92 13.84
CA GLN A 206 -12.16 -0.09 14.08
C GLN A 206 -10.90 -0.80 13.56
N SER A 207 -9.89 -0.02 13.22
CA SER A 207 -8.55 -0.53 12.91
C SER A 207 -7.47 0.33 13.55
N LEU A 208 -6.32 -0.27 13.82
CA LEU A 208 -5.11 0.49 14.07
C LEU A 208 -4.76 1.29 12.80
N TYR A 209 -4.25 2.50 12.93
CA TYR A 209 -3.81 3.33 11.82
C TYR A 209 -2.43 3.90 12.12
N ILE A 210 -1.41 3.21 11.68
CA ILE A 210 0.00 3.60 11.82
C ILE A 210 0.71 3.45 10.48
N SER A 211 1.76 4.21 10.29
CA SER A 211 2.67 4.08 9.16
C SER A 211 4.08 4.44 9.61
N PRO A 212 4.87 3.48 10.10
CA PRO A 212 6.15 3.72 10.79
C PRO A 212 7.13 4.60 10.04
N ILE A 213 7.16 4.49 8.69
CA ILE A 213 8.07 5.30 7.86
C ILE A 213 7.62 6.75 7.69
N TYR A 214 6.33 7.04 7.81
CA TYR A 214 5.79 8.40 7.64
C TYR A 214 5.43 9.06 8.97
N MET A 215 5.20 8.29 10.03
CA MET A 215 4.75 8.79 11.32
C MET A 215 5.94 9.33 12.13
N ARG A 216 6.08 10.65 12.09
CA ARG A 216 7.16 11.35 12.77
C ARG A 216 7.01 11.27 14.29
N GLN A 217 5.85 11.68 14.80
CA GLN A 217 5.61 11.79 16.23
C GLN A 217 4.12 11.65 16.56
N ILE A 218 3.81 11.36 17.80
CA ILE A 218 2.49 11.53 18.38
C ILE A 218 2.30 13.01 18.70
N VAL A 219 1.12 13.54 18.43
CA VAL A 219 0.81 14.95 18.66
C VAL A 219 0.95 15.29 20.15
N GLY A 220 1.86 16.20 20.45
CA GLY A 220 2.17 16.61 21.83
C GLY A 220 3.30 15.82 22.48
N TRP A 221 3.90 14.86 21.78
CA TRP A 221 5.07 14.11 22.23
C TRP A 221 6.31 14.50 21.41
N GLU A 222 7.48 14.31 21.96
CA GLU A 222 8.72 14.40 21.20
C GLU A 222 8.93 13.13 20.34
N GLU A 223 9.80 13.23 19.33
CA GLU A 223 10.08 12.13 18.41
C GLU A 223 10.67 10.91 19.15
N GLU A 224 11.57 11.16 20.10
CA GLU A 224 12.23 10.14 20.92
C GLU A 224 11.24 9.39 21.83
N GLU A 225 10.21 10.07 22.33
CA GLU A 225 9.16 9.45 23.14
C GLU A 225 8.19 8.62 22.28
N THR A 226 7.99 9.04 21.03
CA THR A 226 7.07 8.40 20.08
C THR A 226 7.61 7.06 19.57
N ARG A 227 8.92 6.98 19.29
CA ARG A 227 9.52 5.81 18.62
C ARG A 227 9.25 4.48 19.31
N PRO A 228 9.45 4.33 20.66
CA PRO A 228 9.19 3.08 21.35
C PRO A 228 7.75 2.57 21.19
N LEU A 229 6.76 3.46 21.27
CA LEU A 229 5.36 3.08 21.11
C LEU A 229 5.04 2.68 19.66
N VAL A 230 5.57 3.39 18.67
CA VAL A 230 5.38 3.02 17.25
C VAL A 230 6.02 1.68 16.93
N GLU A 231 7.18 1.39 17.51
CA GLU A 231 7.87 0.11 17.39
C GLU A 231 7.05 -1.02 18.03
N GLU A 232 6.58 -0.84 19.27
CA GLU A 232 5.73 -1.82 19.97
C GLU A 232 4.43 -2.09 19.19
N LEU A 233 3.76 -1.05 18.68
CA LEU A 233 2.55 -1.19 17.87
C LEU A 233 2.83 -1.92 16.55
N THR A 234 3.98 -1.64 15.94
CA THR A 234 4.39 -2.30 14.69
C THR A 234 4.68 -3.79 14.94
N GLU A 235 5.48 -4.11 15.95
CA GLU A 235 5.77 -5.49 16.33
C GLU A 235 4.50 -6.27 16.66
N TRP A 236 3.58 -5.64 17.40
CA TRP A 236 2.28 -6.24 17.69
C TRP A 236 1.49 -6.54 16.41
N ALA A 237 1.32 -5.54 15.54
CA ALA A 237 0.45 -5.62 14.36
C ALA A 237 1.05 -6.49 13.24
N THR A 238 2.33 -6.81 13.29
CA THR A 238 3.04 -7.57 12.25
C THR A 238 3.43 -8.99 12.67
N GLN A 239 2.80 -9.52 13.74
CA GLN A 239 2.90 -10.94 14.09
C GLN A 239 2.35 -11.80 12.94
N ASP A 240 2.94 -12.98 12.73
CA ASP A 240 2.62 -13.85 11.59
C ASP A 240 1.11 -14.18 11.47
N ARG A 241 0.40 -14.27 12.60
CA ARG A 241 -1.06 -14.52 12.62
C ARG A 241 -1.89 -13.40 12.00
N PHE A 242 -1.34 -12.19 11.87
CA PHE A 242 -1.99 -11.04 11.24
C PHE A 242 -1.46 -10.75 9.84
N VAL A 243 -0.47 -11.50 9.35
CA VAL A 243 0.29 -11.17 8.15
C VAL A 243 0.11 -12.22 7.06
N TYR A 244 -0.38 -11.80 5.91
CA TYR A 244 -0.34 -12.55 4.68
C TYR A 244 0.88 -12.12 3.84
N GLN A 245 1.65 -13.09 3.34
CA GLN A 245 2.77 -12.85 2.42
C GLN A 245 2.40 -13.32 1.01
N HIS A 246 2.44 -12.39 0.06
CA HIS A 246 2.21 -12.68 -1.34
C HIS A 246 3.54 -12.91 -2.07
N SER A 247 3.73 -14.11 -2.60
CA SER A 247 4.81 -14.44 -3.53
C SER A 247 4.34 -14.18 -4.95
N TRP A 248 4.99 -13.23 -5.60
CA TRP A 248 4.62 -12.73 -6.91
C TRP A 248 4.90 -13.75 -8.02
N LEU A 249 3.95 -13.91 -8.93
CA LEU A 249 4.17 -14.45 -10.25
C LEU A 249 4.00 -13.32 -11.27
N GLN A 250 4.67 -13.43 -12.40
CA GLN A 250 4.51 -12.45 -13.48
C GLN A 250 3.03 -12.37 -13.89
N HIS A 251 2.55 -11.16 -14.13
CA HIS A 251 1.15 -10.83 -14.41
C HIS A 251 0.16 -11.12 -13.26
N ASP A 252 0.63 -11.22 -12.02
CA ASP A 252 -0.28 -11.08 -10.88
C ASP A 252 -0.76 -9.65 -10.76
N VAL A 253 -2.03 -9.48 -10.46
CA VAL A 253 -2.61 -8.22 -10.02
C VAL A 253 -3.06 -8.40 -8.58
N VAL A 254 -2.56 -7.51 -7.70
CA VAL A 254 -2.91 -7.53 -6.27
C VAL A 254 -3.52 -6.18 -5.91
N MET A 255 -4.71 -6.19 -5.32
CA MET A 255 -5.34 -4.99 -4.77
C MET A 255 -5.47 -5.09 -3.26
N TRP A 256 -5.24 -3.98 -2.56
CA TRP A 256 -5.38 -3.94 -1.11
C TRP A 256 -6.10 -2.70 -0.60
N ASP A 257 -6.71 -2.84 0.57
CA ASP A 257 -7.45 -1.78 1.25
C ASP A 257 -6.53 -1.05 2.24
N ASN A 258 -6.07 0.15 1.88
CA ASN A 258 -5.22 0.99 2.72
C ASN A 258 -5.92 1.52 3.98
N THR A 259 -7.23 1.37 4.07
CA THR A 259 -7.98 1.90 5.20
C THR A 259 -7.77 1.09 6.48
N TRP A 260 -7.37 -0.19 6.34
CA TRP A 260 -7.16 -1.10 7.45
C TRP A 260 -6.07 -2.16 7.23
N THR A 261 -5.25 -2.00 6.17
CA THR A 261 -4.04 -2.81 6.00
C THR A 261 -2.79 -1.95 5.98
N MET A 262 -1.70 -2.53 6.36
CA MET A 262 -0.34 -2.00 6.23
C MET A 262 0.48 -3.02 5.44
N HIS A 263 1.46 -2.57 4.68
CA HIS A 263 2.24 -3.48 3.84
C HIS A 263 3.72 -3.13 3.81
N MET A 264 4.53 -4.10 3.38
CA MET A 264 5.95 -3.93 3.09
C MET A 264 6.38 -4.91 1.99
N VAL A 265 7.47 -4.59 1.33
CA VAL A 265 8.15 -5.48 0.37
C VAL A 265 9.37 -6.09 1.06
N LEU A 266 9.56 -7.40 0.92
CA LEU A 266 10.78 -8.03 1.40
C LEU A 266 11.97 -7.57 0.54
N PRO A 267 13.10 -7.22 1.16
CA PRO A 267 14.30 -6.82 0.42
C PRO A 267 14.73 -7.87 -0.60
N TYR A 268 15.27 -7.42 -1.71
CA TYR A 268 15.85 -8.23 -2.76
C TYR A 268 17.13 -7.56 -3.29
N ASP A 269 17.96 -8.29 -4.00
CA ASP A 269 19.19 -7.74 -4.58
C ASP A 269 18.86 -6.87 -5.81
N THR A 270 18.76 -5.56 -5.58
CA THR A 270 18.45 -4.57 -6.63
C THR A 270 19.56 -4.41 -7.66
N SER A 271 20.77 -4.93 -7.42
CA SER A 271 21.90 -4.85 -8.34
C SER A 271 21.90 -5.94 -9.42
N SER A 272 21.22 -7.06 -9.15
CA SER A 272 21.22 -8.23 -10.04
C SER A 272 19.81 -8.70 -10.43
N GLN A 273 18.80 -8.42 -9.62
CA GLN A 273 17.41 -8.86 -9.84
C GLN A 273 16.57 -7.69 -10.34
N ARG A 274 15.77 -7.95 -11.37
CA ARG A 274 14.89 -6.96 -11.99
C ARG A 274 13.51 -7.03 -11.36
N ARG A 275 12.90 -5.87 -11.13
CA ARG A 275 11.52 -5.76 -10.66
C ARG A 275 10.85 -4.55 -11.27
N ILE A 276 9.76 -4.77 -11.98
CA ILE A 276 8.94 -3.74 -12.63
C ILE A 276 7.50 -3.97 -12.22
N MET A 277 6.93 -3.01 -11.50
CA MET A 277 5.55 -3.07 -11.00
C MET A 277 4.83 -1.78 -11.41
N HIS A 278 3.62 -1.93 -11.92
CA HIS A 278 2.75 -0.80 -12.24
C HIS A 278 1.64 -0.69 -11.20
N ARG A 279 1.48 0.48 -10.60
CA ARG A 279 0.52 0.73 -9.52
C ARG A 279 -0.46 1.83 -9.89
N THR A 280 -1.75 1.60 -9.66
CA THR A 280 -2.76 2.64 -9.51
C THR A 280 -3.11 2.81 -8.04
N ALA A 281 -3.55 4.01 -7.64
CA ALA A 281 -4.07 4.28 -6.31
C ALA A 281 -5.50 4.82 -6.41
N VAL A 282 -6.42 4.15 -5.71
CA VAL A 282 -7.82 4.59 -5.62
C VAL A 282 -7.90 5.69 -4.57
N ALA A 283 -8.37 6.87 -4.96
CA ALA A 283 -8.48 8.02 -4.08
C ALA A 283 -9.40 7.73 -2.89
N GLY A 284 -9.02 8.24 -1.73
CA GLY A 284 -9.87 8.20 -0.54
C GLY A 284 -11.00 9.22 -0.61
N VAL A 285 -12.05 8.96 0.14
CA VAL A 285 -13.23 9.83 0.23
C VAL A 285 -13.39 10.43 1.64
N GLU A 286 -12.67 9.90 2.63
CA GLU A 286 -12.81 10.26 4.04
C GLU A 286 -11.45 10.51 4.70
N ALA A 287 -11.39 11.54 5.53
CA ALA A 287 -10.24 11.78 6.41
C ALA A 287 -10.25 10.79 7.59
N VAL A 288 -9.09 10.48 8.12
CA VAL A 288 -8.91 9.67 9.35
C VAL A 288 -9.03 10.61 10.56
N LEU A 289 -10.25 10.78 11.08
CA LEU A 289 -10.58 11.72 12.17
C LEU A 289 -10.73 11.00 13.51
#